data_07e147b73905e9edd10b923300c73daa
#
_entry.id   07e147b73905e9edd10b923300c73daa
#
_cell.length_a   1.000
_cell.length_b   1.000
_cell.length_c   1.000
_cell.angle_alpha   90.00
_cell.angle_beta   90.00
_cell.angle_gamma   90.00
#
_symmetry.space_group_name_H-M   'P 1'
#
loop_
_entity.id
_entity.type
_entity.pdbx_description
1 polymer ?
#
loop_
_entity_poly.entity_id
_entity_poly.type
_entity_poly.pdbx_seq_one_letter_code
_entity_poly.pdbx_strand_id
1 'polypeptide(L)'
;KIKVAIKPCDLSRVFAASGGLPLAKRAPQRQAYRLIELQRWSDFLQVPMHVQPQFFPVTPDPAARLIIAAQIAHGNEVALNLSTAIMRAMWSEQKNIADEATLIGIACDADLDGKQLVKSAETSAVQGDYDSNTNDAIAANVFGAPWYVYKGEGFWGQDRLDFLENAFLAK
;
A
#
# COMPACT_ATOMS: atom_id res chain seq x y z
N LYS A 1 -1.40 17.55 -15.13
CA LYS A 1 -1.88 16.45 -14.27
C LYS A 1 -0.78 15.38 -14.22
N ILE A 2 -0.33 15.01 -13.03
CA ILE A 2 0.66 13.94 -12.84
C ILE A 2 -0.06 12.61 -12.96
N LYS A 3 0.55 11.65 -13.69
CA LYS A 3 0.06 10.28 -13.76
C LYS A 3 0.81 9.45 -12.72
N VAL A 4 0.07 8.75 -11.88
CA VAL A 4 0.62 7.85 -10.85
C VAL A 4 0.35 6.41 -11.26
N ALA A 5 1.38 5.56 -11.25
CA ALA A 5 1.25 4.12 -11.38
C ALA A 5 1.46 3.50 -9.99
N ILE A 6 0.43 2.84 -9.46
CA ILE A 6 0.54 2.12 -8.19
C ILE A 6 1.19 0.76 -8.43
N LYS A 7 2.13 0.38 -7.55
CA LYS A 7 2.85 -0.90 -7.60
C LYS A 7 2.78 -1.60 -6.25
N PRO A 8 1.69 -2.32 -5.95
CA PRO A 8 1.64 -3.18 -4.78
C PRO A 8 2.75 -4.23 -4.83
N CYS A 9 3.49 -4.40 -3.73
CA CYS A 9 4.64 -5.31 -3.67
C CYS A 9 4.70 -6.04 -2.33
N ASP A 10 5.40 -7.18 -2.30
CA ASP A 10 5.68 -7.93 -1.08
C ASP A 10 6.81 -7.28 -0.27
N LEU A 11 6.43 -6.50 0.74
CA LEU A 11 7.40 -5.84 1.62
C LEU A 11 8.24 -6.82 2.44
N SER A 12 7.81 -8.07 2.65
CA SER A 12 8.61 -9.06 3.38
C SER A 12 9.85 -9.45 2.57
N ARG A 13 9.69 -9.62 1.25
CA ARG A 13 10.81 -9.87 0.33
C ARG A 13 11.70 -8.63 0.18
N VAL A 14 11.12 -7.44 0.11
CA VAL A 14 11.86 -6.17 0.09
C VAL A 14 12.69 -6.00 1.35
N PHE A 15 12.13 -6.25 2.54
CA PHE A 15 12.88 -6.19 3.80
C PHE A 15 14.01 -7.22 3.87
N ALA A 16 13.79 -8.44 3.38
CA ALA A 16 14.83 -9.45 3.34
C ALA A 16 16.04 -9.01 2.48
N ALA A 17 15.77 -8.30 1.38
CA ALA A 17 16.84 -7.79 0.49
C ALA A 17 17.53 -6.52 1.01
N SER A 18 16.81 -5.66 1.76
CA SER A 18 17.31 -4.34 2.20
C SER A 18 17.79 -4.29 3.65
N GLY A 19 17.69 -5.40 4.41
CA GLY A 19 17.97 -5.42 5.84
C GLY A 19 16.88 -4.77 6.71
N GLY A 20 15.71 -4.48 6.14
CA GLY A 20 14.56 -3.97 6.87
C GLY A 20 14.02 -4.99 7.88
N LEU A 21 13.41 -4.49 8.96
CA LEU A 21 12.83 -5.35 9.98
C LEU A 21 11.32 -5.21 10.02
N PRO A 22 10.57 -6.34 9.99
CA PRO A 22 9.15 -6.37 10.32
C PRO A 22 8.89 -5.71 11.68
N LEU A 23 7.72 -5.11 11.86
CA LEU A 23 7.39 -4.32 13.06
C LEU A 23 7.69 -5.08 14.36
N ALA A 24 7.27 -6.33 14.48
CA ALA A 24 7.47 -7.15 15.70
C ALA A 24 8.96 -7.43 16.03
N LYS A 25 9.86 -7.30 15.06
CA LYS A 25 11.31 -7.49 15.24
C LYS A 25 12.07 -6.18 15.49
N ARG A 26 11.40 -5.03 15.47
CA ARG A 26 12.02 -3.73 15.77
C ARG A 26 12.22 -3.55 17.25
N ALA A 27 13.20 -2.72 17.65
CA ALA A 27 13.43 -2.38 19.05
C ALA A 27 12.14 -1.84 19.71
N PRO A 28 11.84 -2.20 20.99
CA PRO A 28 10.61 -1.78 21.67
C PRO A 28 10.38 -0.26 21.67
N GLN A 29 11.46 0.52 21.80
CA GLN A 29 11.38 1.99 21.76
C GLN A 29 10.85 2.48 20.40
N ARG A 30 11.27 1.87 19.29
CA ARG A 30 10.79 2.20 17.94
C ARG A 30 9.34 1.79 17.73
N GLN A 31 8.93 0.66 18.31
CA GLN A 31 7.53 0.21 18.26
C GLN A 31 6.63 1.19 19.03
N ALA A 32 7.03 1.59 20.24
CA ALA A 32 6.29 2.55 21.05
C ALA A 32 6.20 3.93 20.40
N TYR A 33 7.33 4.45 19.88
CA TYR A 33 7.36 5.75 19.20
C TYR A 33 6.48 5.78 17.95
N ARG A 34 6.42 4.67 17.20
CA ARG A 34 5.53 4.55 16.03
C ARG A 34 4.06 4.87 16.37
N LEU A 35 3.56 4.42 17.51
CA LEU A 35 2.17 4.70 17.92
C LEU A 35 1.96 6.20 18.17
N ILE A 36 2.94 6.87 18.77
CA ILE A 36 2.91 8.32 19.00
C ILE A 36 2.93 9.06 17.65
N GLU A 37 3.76 8.63 16.70
CA GLU A 37 3.81 9.24 15.36
C GLU A 37 2.49 9.04 14.60
N LEU A 38 1.92 7.85 14.62
CA LEU A 38 0.64 7.59 13.96
C LEU A 38 -0.47 8.51 14.49
N GLN A 39 -0.55 8.70 15.82
CA GLN A 39 -1.53 9.62 16.38
C GLN A 39 -1.28 11.05 15.93
N ARG A 40 -0.03 11.53 15.99
CA ARG A 40 0.33 12.88 15.54
C ARG A 40 -0.02 13.12 14.07
N TRP A 41 0.27 12.14 13.21
CA TRP A 41 -0.06 12.25 11.78
C TRP A 41 -1.57 12.21 11.53
N SER A 42 -2.31 11.36 12.26
CA SER A 42 -3.77 11.34 12.23
C SER A 42 -4.35 12.69 12.57
N ASP A 43 -3.89 13.29 13.67
CA ASP A 43 -4.36 14.61 14.14
C ASP A 43 -3.95 15.73 13.17
N PHE A 44 -2.72 15.74 12.69
CA PHE A 44 -2.20 16.77 11.79
C PHE A 44 -2.90 16.75 10.42
N LEU A 45 -3.10 15.56 9.85
CA LEU A 45 -3.74 15.40 8.54
C LEU A 45 -5.28 15.34 8.63
N GLN A 46 -5.85 15.34 9.84
CA GLN A 46 -7.29 15.15 10.07
C GLN A 46 -7.82 13.87 9.41
N VAL A 47 -7.01 12.80 9.40
CA VAL A 47 -7.37 11.49 8.87
C VAL A 47 -7.73 10.58 10.04
N PRO A 48 -9.01 10.18 10.20
CA PRO A 48 -9.40 9.23 11.26
C PRO A 48 -8.62 7.93 11.15
N MET A 49 -7.99 7.52 12.27
CA MET A 49 -7.16 6.32 12.30
C MET A 49 -7.20 5.65 13.67
N HIS A 50 -7.29 4.33 13.67
CA HIS A 50 -6.99 3.52 14.84
C HIS A 50 -5.50 3.18 14.82
N VAL A 51 -4.71 3.68 15.77
CA VAL A 51 -3.25 3.44 15.82
C VAL A 51 -2.89 1.97 16.05
N GLN A 52 -3.83 1.18 16.57
CA GLN A 52 -3.76 -0.26 16.76
C GLN A 52 -5.07 -0.90 16.26
N PRO A 53 -5.29 -1.02 14.93
CA PRO A 53 -6.51 -1.61 14.41
C PRO A 53 -6.63 -3.08 14.81
N GLN A 54 -7.86 -3.55 14.96
CA GLN A 54 -8.21 -4.89 15.45
C GLN A 54 -7.50 -6.03 14.68
N PHE A 55 -7.35 -5.88 13.37
CA PHE A 55 -6.79 -6.92 12.50
C PHE A 55 -5.32 -6.68 12.09
N PHE A 56 -4.66 -5.65 12.65
CA PHE A 56 -3.26 -5.39 12.34
C PHE A 56 -2.31 -6.09 13.32
N PRO A 57 -1.26 -6.79 12.87
CA PRO A 57 -0.90 -7.04 11.46
C PRO A 57 -1.72 -8.16 10.81
N VAL A 58 -2.00 -8.03 9.52
CA VAL A 58 -2.72 -9.01 8.70
C VAL A 58 -1.95 -9.21 7.39
N THR A 59 -2.09 -10.37 6.74
CA THR A 59 -1.46 -10.60 5.43
C THR A 59 -2.00 -9.62 4.40
N PRO A 60 -1.12 -8.87 3.69
CA PRO A 60 -1.54 -7.88 2.69
C PRO A 60 -1.80 -8.49 1.31
N ASP A 61 -1.39 -9.75 1.06
CA ASP A 61 -1.33 -10.33 -0.28
C ASP A 61 -2.69 -10.37 -1.01
N PRO A 62 -3.83 -10.75 -0.37
CA PRO A 62 -5.12 -10.73 -1.05
C PRO A 62 -5.49 -9.32 -1.52
N ALA A 63 -5.31 -8.32 -0.65
CA ALA A 63 -5.58 -6.92 -0.96
C ALA A 63 -4.66 -6.37 -2.06
N ALA A 64 -3.36 -6.69 -2.01
CA ALA A 64 -2.39 -6.29 -3.03
C ALA A 64 -2.76 -6.84 -4.42
N ARG A 65 -3.10 -8.14 -4.49
CA ARG A 65 -3.52 -8.78 -5.74
C ARG A 65 -4.85 -8.23 -6.26
N LEU A 66 -5.80 -7.91 -5.37
CA LEU A 66 -7.06 -7.26 -5.77
C LEU A 66 -6.81 -5.90 -6.42
N ILE A 67 -5.90 -5.10 -5.88
CA ILE A 67 -5.51 -3.81 -6.44
C ILE A 67 -4.88 -3.98 -7.83
N ILE A 68 -4.00 -4.99 -8.01
CA ILE A 68 -3.39 -5.30 -9.31
C ILE A 68 -4.46 -5.77 -10.31
N ALA A 69 -5.40 -6.62 -9.89
CA ALA A 69 -6.52 -7.05 -10.74
C ALA A 69 -7.35 -5.84 -11.21
N ALA A 70 -7.64 -4.90 -10.32
CA ALA A 70 -8.34 -3.66 -10.66
C ALA A 70 -7.51 -2.78 -11.60
N GLN A 71 -6.19 -2.73 -11.43
CA GLN A 71 -5.28 -2.00 -12.30
C GLN A 71 -5.28 -2.55 -13.74
N ILE A 72 -5.24 -3.87 -13.87
CA ILE A 72 -5.30 -4.55 -15.18
C ILE A 72 -6.63 -4.29 -15.87
N ALA A 73 -7.74 -4.40 -15.14
CA ALA A 73 -9.09 -4.29 -15.71
C ALA A 73 -9.53 -2.85 -15.97
N HIS A 74 -9.14 -1.89 -15.13
CA HIS A 74 -9.72 -0.55 -15.10
C HIS A 74 -8.68 0.58 -15.09
N GLY A 75 -7.37 0.26 -15.01
CA GLY A 75 -6.28 1.23 -15.02
C GLY A 75 -5.90 1.80 -13.65
N ASN A 76 -4.84 2.62 -13.67
CA ASN A 76 -4.17 3.10 -12.45
C ASN A 76 -5.05 3.96 -11.54
N GLU A 77 -5.94 4.79 -12.08
CA GLU A 77 -6.77 5.70 -11.28
C GLU A 77 -7.75 4.90 -10.40
N VAL A 78 -8.39 3.89 -10.99
CA VAL A 78 -9.30 3.00 -10.26
C VAL A 78 -8.54 2.19 -9.20
N ALA A 79 -7.38 1.64 -9.55
CA ALA A 79 -6.54 0.89 -8.62
C ALA A 79 -6.06 1.75 -7.44
N LEU A 80 -5.71 3.01 -7.67
CA LEU A 80 -5.31 3.94 -6.62
C LEU A 80 -6.47 4.25 -5.67
N ASN A 81 -7.67 4.49 -6.21
CA ASN A 81 -8.87 4.73 -5.42
C ASN A 81 -9.23 3.49 -4.58
N LEU A 82 -9.19 2.29 -5.17
CA LEU A 82 -9.43 1.04 -4.46
C LEU A 82 -8.38 0.81 -3.36
N SER A 83 -7.11 1.09 -3.63
CA SER A 83 -6.04 1.01 -2.62
C SER A 83 -6.31 1.93 -1.42
N THR A 84 -6.77 3.15 -1.69
CA THR A 84 -7.15 4.10 -0.64
C THR A 84 -8.34 3.60 0.18
N ALA A 85 -9.36 3.02 -0.46
CA ALA A 85 -10.51 2.43 0.21
C ALA A 85 -10.12 1.24 1.11
N ILE A 86 -9.24 0.36 0.62
CA ILE A 86 -8.71 -0.79 1.39
C ILE A 86 -7.92 -0.31 2.62
N MET A 87 -7.05 0.69 2.47
CA MET A 87 -6.31 1.25 3.60
C MET A 87 -7.22 1.90 4.62
N ARG A 88 -8.25 2.64 4.19
CA ARG A 88 -9.29 3.19 5.07
C ARG A 88 -10.03 2.10 5.82
N ALA A 89 -10.46 1.06 5.11
CA ALA A 89 -11.17 -0.08 5.69
C ALA A 89 -10.40 -0.69 6.86
N MET A 90 -9.09 -0.87 6.72
CA MET A 90 -8.25 -1.42 7.77
C MET A 90 -7.97 -0.42 8.89
N TRP A 91 -7.51 0.79 8.55
CA TRP A 91 -6.99 1.75 9.53
C TRP A 91 -8.05 2.61 10.20
N SER A 92 -9.16 2.91 9.51
CA SER A 92 -10.23 3.76 10.04
C SER A 92 -11.48 2.97 10.42
N GLU A 93 -11.76 1.86 9.74
CA GLU A 93 -13.00 1.09 9.90
C GLU A 93 -12.78 -0.28 10.57
N GLN A 94 -11.54 -0.61 10.89
CA GLN A 94 -11.14 -1.87 11.55
C GLN A 94 -11.64 -3.13 10.83
N LYS A 95 -11.63 -3.13 9.49
CA LYS A 95 -12.01 -4.29 8.68
C LYS A 95 -10.82 -5.20 8.41
N ASN A 96 -11.07 -6.50 8.24
CA ASN A 96 -10.04 -7.50 7.90
C ASN A 96 -9.80 -7.55 6.41
N ILE A 97 -8.72 -6.92 5.92
CA ILE A 97 -8.38 -6.89 4.49
C ILE A 97 -7.75 -8.21 3.96
N ALA A 98 -7.61 -9.24 4.80
CA ALA A 98 -7.29 -10.59 4.35
C ALA A 98 -8.56 -11.44 4.10
N ASP A 99 -9.73 -10.95 4.50
CA ASP A 99 -11.00 -11.63 4.31
C ASP A 99 -11.59 -11.30 2.93
N GLU A 100 -11.93 -12.35 2.18
CA GLU A 100 -12.44 -12.24 0.82
C GLU A 100 -13.77 -11.47 0.77
N ALA A 101 -14.70 -11.75 1.68
CA ALA A 101 -16.00 -11.09 1.71
C ALA A 101 -15.83 -9.58 1.99
N THR A 102 -14.89 -9.21 2.87
CA THR A 102 -14.52 -7.82 3.13
C THR A 102 -13.98 -7.14 1.88
N LEU A 103 -13.07 -7.78 1.15
CA LEU A 103 -12.50 -7.24 -0.08
C LEU A 103 -13.56 -7.08 -1.19
N ILE A 104 -14.46 -8.05 -1.34
CA ILE A 104 -15.59 -7.95 -2.26
C ILE A 104 -16.45 -6.74 -1.92
N GLY A 105 -16.80 -6.57 -0.63
CA GLY A 105 -17.59 -5.44 -0.17
C GLY A 105 -16.94 -4.10 -0.48
N ILE A 106 -15.65 -3.94 -0.18
CA ILE A 106 -14.88 -2.71 -0.47
C ILE A 106 -14.87 -2.40 -1.97
N ALA A 107 -14.69 -3.41 -2.82
CA ALA A 107 -14.71 -3.23 -4.27
C ALA A 107 -16.11 -2.83 -4.77
N CYS A 108 -17.18 -3.45 -4.26
CA CYS A 108 -18.56 -3.09 -4.60
C CYS A 108 -18.91 -1.66 -4.15
N ASP A 109 -18.46 -1.24 -2.97
CA ASP A 109 -18.64 0.14 -2.47
C ASP A 109 -17.91 1.19 -3.36
N ALA A 110 -16.94 0.72 -4.16
CA ALA A 110 -16.22 1.52 -5.17
C ALA A 110 -16.79 1.35 -6.60
N ASP A 111 -18.02 0.87 -6.75
CA ASP A 111 -18.71 0.63 -8.01
C ASP A 111 -17.99 -0.39 -8.94
N LEU A 112 -17.28 -1.37 -8.35
CA LEU A 112 -16.58 -2.43 -9.08
C LEU A 112 -17.27 -3.80 -8.87
N ASP A 113 -17.10 -4.71 -9.82
CA ASP A 113 -17.50 -6.10 -9.61
C ASP A 113 -16.50 -6.81 -8.70
N GLY A 114 -16.75 -6.74 -7.39
CA GLY A 114 -15.86 -7.28 -6.37
C GLY A 114 -15.64 -8.80 -6.50
N LYS A 115 -16.69 -9.56 -6.88
CA LYS A 115 -16.58 -11.02 -7.07
C LYS A 115 -15.68 -11.36 -8.27
N GLN A 116 -15.86 -10.66 -9.37
CA GLN A 116 -15.03 -10.85 -10.55
C GLN A 116 -13.58 -10.43 -10.28
N LEU A 117 -13.36 -9.34 -9.56
CA LEU A 117 -12.01 -8.88 -9.23
C LEU A 117 -11.26 -9.84 -8.32
N VAL A 118 -11.93 -10.41 -7.29
CA VAL A 118 -11.32 -11.43 -6.42
C VAL A 118 -10.92 -12.65 -7.24
N LYS A 119 -11.81 -13.14 -8.12
CA LYS A 119 -11.48 -14.23 -9.03
C LYS A 119 -10.30 -13.90 -9.95
N SER A 120 -10.24 -12.69 -10.46
CA SER A 120 -9.13 -12.23 -11.30
C SER A 120 -7.82 -12.11 -10.52
N ALA A 121 -7.88 -11.77 -9.23
CA ALA A 121 -6.73 -11.67 -8.33
C ALA A 121 -5.99 -13.01 -8.10
N GLU A 122 -6.64 -14.14 -8.39
CA GLU A 122 -6.05 -15.49 -8.28
C GLU A 122 -5.32 -15.93 -9.55
N THR A 123 -5.37 -15.15 -10.63
CA THR A 123 -4.74 -15.51 -11.90
C THR A 123 -3.23 -15.41 -11.87
N SER A 124 -2.56 -16.22 -12.71
CA SER A 124 -1.10 -16.17 -12.86
C SER A 124 -0.60 -14.83 -13.40
N ALA A 125 -1.42 -14.10 -14.16
CA ALA A 125 -1.08 -12.77 -14.64
C ALA A 125 -0.94 -11.78 -13.48
N VAL A 126 -1.91 -11.75 -12.56
CA VAL A 126 -1.87 -10.90 -11.35
C VAL A 126 -0.71 -11.29 -10.44
N GLN A 127 -0.47 -12.59 -10.25
CA GLN A 127 0.69 -13.06 -9.47
C GLN A 127 2.01 -12.63 -10.13
N GLY A 128 2.10 -12.73 -11.45
CA GLY A 128 3.28 -12.29 -12.21
C GLY A 128 3.56 -10.79 -12.04
N ASP A 129 2.53 -9.96 -12.09
CA ASP A 129 2.66 -8.52 -11.86
C ASP A 129 3.05 -8.20 -10.41
N TYR A 130 2.51 -8.93 -9.43
CA TYR A 130 2.89 -8.78 -8.01
C TYR A 130 4.35 -9.12 -7.78
N ASP A 131 4.84 -10.21 -8.39
CA ASP A 131 6.24 -10.60 -8.33
C ASP A 131 7.15 -9.61 -9.06
N SER A 132 6.73 -9.14 -10.23
CA SER A 132 7.45 -8.12 -11.01
C SER A 132 7.57 -6.81 -10.22
N ASN A 133 6.47 -6.32 -9.64
CA ASN A 133 6.48 -5.12 -8.80
C ASN A 133 7.42 -5.25 -7.61
N THR A 134 7.47 -6.45 -7.00
CA THR A 134 8.38 -6.74 -5.89
C THR A 134 9.85 -6.72 -6.34
N ASN A 135 10.15 -7.31 -7.49
CA ASN A 135 11.50 -7.30 -8.06
C ASN A 135 11.92 -5.88 -8.47
N ASP A 136 11.01 -5.10 -9.06
CA ASP A 136 11.24 -3.68 -9.38
C ASP A 136 11.55 -2.85 -8.14
N ALA A 137 10.82 -3.09 -7.03
CA ALA A 137 11.07 -2.43 -5.77
C ALA A 137 12.47 -2.75 -5.21
N ILE A 138 12.88 -4.03 -5.27
CA ILE A 138 14.22 -4.46 -4.85
C ILE A 138 15.29 -3.82 -5.75
N ALA A 139 15.10 -3.81 -7.06
CA ALA A 139 16.03 -3.19 -8.02
C ALA A 139 16.14 -1.66 -7.84
N ALA A 140 15.06 -1.02 -7.40
CA ALA A 140 15.04 0.41 -7.07
C ALA A 140 15.54 0.72 -5.65
N ASN A 141 16.16 -0.25 -4.96
CA ASN A 141 16.68 -0.13 -3.59
C ASN A 141 15.63 0.32 -2.57
N VAL A 142 14.38 -0.06 -2.75
CA VAL A 142 13.30 0.22 -1.79
C VAL A 142 13.60 -0.49 -0.47
N PHE A 143 13.44 0.21 0.65
CA PHE A 143 13.64 -0.35 2.00
C PHE A 143 12.46 -0.07 2.94
N GLY A 144 11.40 0.54 2.44
CA GLY A 144 10.19 0.86 3.21
C GLY A 144 9.09 1.43 2.33
N ALA A 145 7.90 1.60 2.89
CA ALA A 145 6.74 2.18 2.23
C ALA A 145 6.16 3.34 3.07
N PRO A 146 5.52 4.33 2.44
CA PRO A 146 5.40 4.53 0.99
C PRO A 146 6.73 4.89 0.34
N TRP A 147 6.89 4.52 -0.92
CA TRP A 147 8.06 4.85 -1.74
C TRP A 147 7.59 5.35 -3.10
N TYR A 148 8.20 6.41 -3.56
CA TYR A 148 7.88 7.04 -4.84
C TYR A 148 9.13 7.05 -5.71
N VAL A 149 8.96 6.81 -7.03
CA VAL A 149 10.04 6.93 -8.01
C VAL A 149 9.63 7.95 -9.07
N TYR A 150 10.45 8.95 -9.28
CA TYR A 150 10.25 9.94 -10.33
C TYR A 150 11.55 10.17 -11.10
N LYS A 151 11.55 9.97 -12.42
CA LYS A 151 12.73 10.08 -13.29
C LYS A 151 13.96 9.28 -12.80
N GLY A 152 13.72 8.12 -12.17
CA GLY A 152 14.77 7.26 -11.62
C GLY A 152 15.25 7.64 -10.22
N GLU A 153 14.76 8.74 -9.64
CA GLU A 153 15.05 9.16 -8.27
C GLU A 153 14.00 8.62 -7.30
N GLY A 154 14.45 8.12 -6.12
CA GLY A 154 13.61 7.55 -5.08
C GLY A 154 13.30 8.54 -3.96
N PHE A 155 12.03 8.57 -3.51
CA PHE A 155 11.58 9.39 -2.37
C PHE A 155 10.86 8.49 -1.38
N TRP A 156 11.31 8.45 -0.14
CA TRP A 156 10.73 7.62 0.90
C TRP A 156 9.98 8.44 1.93
N GLY A 157 8.78 7.98 2.26
CA GLY A 157 7.96 8.48 3.36
C GLY A 157 6.87 9.48 2.91
N GLN A 158 5.82 9.55 3.71
CA GLN A 158 4.73 10.52 3.53
C GLN A 158 5.12 11.94 3.97
N ASP A 159 6.18 12.06 4.72
CA ASP A 159 6.70 13.28 5.34
C ASP A 159 7.72 14.04 4.47
N ARG A 160 7.99 13.54 3.25
CA ARG A 160 8.97 14.11 2.31
C ARG A 160 8.38 14.38 0.93
N LEU A 161 7.06 14.54 0.84
CA LEU A 161 6.36 14.82 -0.42
C LEU A 161 6.75 16.17 -1.01
N ASP A 162 7.18 17.13 -0.19
CA ASP A 162 7.69 18.42 -0.65
C ASP A 162 8.92 18.25 -1.55
N PHE A 163 9.82 17.31 -1.25
CA PHE A 163 10.96 17.01 -2.12
C PHE A 163 10.52 16.43 -3.47
N LEU A 164 9.53 15.54 -3.45
CA LEU A 164 8.94 14.99 -4.67
C LEU A 164 8.25 16.10 -5.48
N GLU A 165 7.48 16.98 -4.84
CA GLU A 165 6.86 18.13 -5.49
C GLU A 165 7.89 19.05 -6.13
N ASN A 166 8.97 19.39 -5.42
CA ASN A 166 10.05 20.18 -5.96
C ASN A 166 10.71 19.53 -7.18
N ALA A 167 10.88 18.20 -7.17
CA ALA A 167 11.40 17.46 -8.33
C ALA A 167 10.46 17.51 -9.55
N PHE A 168 9.13 17.59 -9.34
CA PHE A 168 8.19 17.83 -10.45
C PHE A 168 8.24 19.23 -11.00
N LEU A 169 8.50 20.22 -10.14
CA LEU A 169 8.54 21.64 -10.52
C LEU A 169 9.89 22.06 -11.12
N ALA A 170 10.96 21.35 -10.79
CA ALA A 170 12.27 21.55 -11.40
C ALA A 170 12.23 21.13 -12.90
N LYS A 171 12.43 22.10 -13.79
CA LYS A 171 12.45 21.91 -15.26
C LYS A 171 13.78 21.33 -15.74
#